data_b0b187df54939a6a0107ae1b6f5ba867
#
_entry.id   b0b187df54939a6a0107ae1b6f5ba867
#
_cell.length_a   1.000
_cell.length_b   1.000
_cell.length_c   1.000
_cell.angle_alpha   90.00
_cell.angle_beta   90.00
_cell.angle_gamma   90.00
#
_symmetry.space_group_name_H-M   'P 1'
#
loop_
_entity.id
_entity.type
_entity.pdbx_description
1 polymer ?
#
loop_
_entity_poly.entity_id
_entity_poly.type
_entity_poly.pdbx_seq_one_letter_code
_entity_poly.pdbx_strand_id
1 'polypeptide(L)'
;QRQMCIRDRDTRHFSRFSKLPCFDPSSAQEAYEMIQEAFEYSEKYKTPVFLRPTTRVCHGYATIEIKDKSEYYHNKPEGFIKDSKRWVIFPKLSFMNHQKIEARNKKLSDVFSSYEKNKLIPACDKYADSKKGIASGGINYTYAMETLKETGMVRHLKVSTPHPFPEKLAVEFLTGLDEVLCLEELDPVIERELIYICGKYHLNTKIIGKLSGDTACAGENTRDSISNYIHTFLGLDTSKAQELPDPPAL
;
A
#
# COMPACT_ATOMS: atom_id res chain seq x y z
N GLN A 1 -13.52 14.07 14.92
CA GLN A 1 -13.14 13.01 13.95
C GLN A 1 -11.63 12.87 13.73
N ARG A 2 -10.79 13.79 14.26
CA ARG A 2 -9.32 13.69 14.18
C ARG A 2 -8.72 12.46 14.88
N GLN A 3 -9.46 11.83 15.78
CA GLN A 3 -8.97 10.70 16.57
C GLN A 3 -9.11 9.34 15.90
N MET A 4 -9.86 9.24 14.82
CA MET A 4 -10.23 7.95 14.24
C MET A 4 -9.14 7.30 13.36
N CYS A 5 -8.30 8.09 12.71
CA CYS A 5 -7.33 7.54 11.75
C CYS A 5 -6.11 6.83 12.38
N ILE A 6 -5.74 7.16 13.61
CA ILE A 6 -4.58 6.57 14.30
C ILE A 6 -4.99 5.52 15.33
N ARG A 7 -6.20 5.60 15.86
CA ARG A 7 -6.60 4.87 17.08
C ARG A 7 -7.63 3.79 16.82
N ASP A 8 -8.30 3.76 15.66
CA ASP A 8 -9.55 3.04 15.58
C ASP A 8 -9.60 1.99 14.47
N ARG A 9 -9.48 2.36 13.20
CA ARG A 9 -9.77 1.41 12.12
C ARG A 9 -8.97 1.68 10.85
N ASP A 10 -8.49 0.59 10.26
CA ASP A 10 -7.82 0.64 8.98
C ASP A 10 -8.82 0.64 7.82
N THR A 11 -8.92 1.78 7.15
CA THR A 11 -9.85 1.94 6.02
C THR A 11 -9.47 1.13 4.78
N ARG A 12 -8.28 0.54 4.71
CA ARG A 12 -7.89 -0.39 3.64
C ARG A 12 -8.79 -1.63 3.61
N HIS A 13 -9.32 -2.04 4.77
CA HIS A 13 -10.30 -3.12 4.84
C HIS A 13 -11.63 -2.80 4.16
N PHE A 14 -12.05 -1.53 4.15
CA PHE A 14 -13.25 -1.11 3.43
C PHE A 14 -13.10 -1.30 1.92
N SER A 15 -11.93 -1.05 1.36
CA SER A 15 -11.67 -1.26 -0.06
C SER A 15 -11.80 -2.73 -0.43
N ARG A 16 -11.25 -3.63 0.40
CA ARG A 16 -11.38 -5.08 0.21
C ARG A 16 -12.83 -5.55 0.36
N PHE A 17 -13.52 -5.11 1.41
CA PHE A 17 -14.91 -5.47 1.67
C PHE A 17 -15.84 -4.97 0.56
N SER A 18 -15.69 -3.72 0.11
CA SER A 18 -16.49 -3.12 -0.96
C SER A 18 -16.04 -3.51 -2.36
N LYS A 19 -14.90 -4.21 -2.49
CA LYS A 19 -14.28 -4.59 -3.78
C LYS A 19 -13.94 -3.39 -4.66
N LEU A 20 -13.59 -2.25 -4.03
CA LEU A 20 -13.21 -1.02 -4.70
C LEU A 20 -11.69 -0.84 -4.70
N PRO A 21 -11.10 -0.33 -5.79
CA PRO A 21 -9.67 -0.04 -5.84
C PRO A 21 -9.27 0.97 -4.76
N CYS A 22 -8.07 0.79 -4.20
CA CYS A 22 -7.51 1.65 -3.18
C CYS A 22 -6.10 2.11 -3.55
N PHE A 23 -5.87 3.41 -3.45
CA PHE A 23 -4.57 4.06 -3.59
C PHE A 23 -4.10 4.55 -2.23
N ASP A 24 -2.88 4.20 -1.85
CA ASP A 24 -2.25 4.51 -0.55
C ASP A 24 -0.91 5.21 -0.78
N PRO A 25 -0.90 6.55 -0.91
CA PRO A 25 0.28 7.32 -1.21
C PRO A 25 1.28 7.32 -0.04
N SER A 26 2.57 7.35 -0.36
CA SER A 26 3.66 7.39 0.61
C SER A 26 4.18 8.79 0.94
N SER A 27 3.73 9.81 0.19
CA SER A 27 4.12 11.20 0.38
C SER A 27 3.03 12.18 -0.08
N ALA A 28 3.17 13.46 0.25
CA ALA A 28 2.26 14.50 -0.22
C ALA A 28 2.31 14.67 -1.74
N GLN A 29 3.50 14.58 -2.36
CA GLN A 29 3.65 14.61 -3.83
C GLN A 29 2.89 13.45 -4.47
N GLU A 30 3.07 12.25 -3.96
CA GLU A 30 2.41 11.07 -4.49
C GLU A 30 0.89 11.14 -4.30
N ALA A 31 0.41 11.69 -3.17
CA ALA A 31 -1.02 11.92 -2.95
C ALA A 31 -1.63 12.88 -3.98
N TYR A 32 -0.89 13.97 -4.31
CA TYR A 32 -1.29 14.92 -5.33
C TYR A 32 -1.38 14.28 -6.73
N GLU A 33 -0.42 13.45 -7.10
CA GLU A 33 -0.42 12.75 -8.38
C GLU A 33 -1.53 11.69 -8.45
N MET A 34 -1.63 10.88 -7.39
CA MET A 34 -2.60 9.79 -7.32
C MET A 34 -4.07 10.24 -7.33
N ILE A 35 -4.39 11.47 -6.86
CA ILE A 35 -5.78 11.93 -6.92
C ILE A 35 -6.27 12.04 -8.36
N GLN A 36 -5.45 12.55 -9.27
CA GLN A 36 -5.78 12.63 -10.69
C GLN A 36 -5.91 11.22 -11.28
N GLU A 37 -4.93 10.37 -11.02
CA GLU A 37 -4.94 8.97 -11.48
C GLU A 37 -6.17 8.20 -10.96
N ALA A 38 -6.56 8.43 -9.69
CA ALA A 38 -7.74 7.82 -9.11
C ALA A 38 -9.02 8.18 -9.87
N PHE A 39 -9.17 9.45 -10.29
CA PHE A 39 -10.28 9.88 -11.16
C PHE A 39 -10.23 9.20 -12.52
N GLU A 40 -9.05 9.11 -13.14
CA GLU A 40 -8.87 8.43 -14.43
C GLU A 40 -9.22 6.94 -14.34
N TYR A 41 -8.78 6.26 -13.27
CA TYR A 41 -9.14 4.86 -13.01
C TYR A 41 -10.63 4.70 -12.76
N SER A 42 -11.25 5.61 -11.99
CA SER A 42 -12.69 5.61 -11.74
C SER A 42 -13.48 5.66 -13.05
N GLU A 43 -13.12 6.58 -13.94
CA GLU A 43 -13.77 6.72 -15.24
C GLU A 43 -13.51 5.54 -16.17
N LYS A 44 -12.25 5.10 -16.25
CA LYS A 44 -11.83 3.99 -17.12
C LYS A 44 -12.48 2.65 -16.75
N TYR A 45 -12.57 2.37 -15.45
CA TYR A 45 -13.08 1.09 -14.93
C TYR A 45 -14.51 1.17 -14.41
N LYS A 46 -15.15 2.34 -14.52
CA LYS A 46 -16.54 2.60 -14.10
C LYS A 46 -16.81 2.11 -12.67
N THR A 47 -15.97 2.57 -11.74
CA THR A 47 -16.01 2.19 -10.33
C THR A 47 -15.53 3.33 -9.44
N PRO A 48 -16.13 3.56 -8.27
CA PRO A 48 -15.52 4.42 -7.27
C PRO A 48 -14.12 3.91 -6.90
N VAL A 49 -13.27 4.80 -6.43
CA VAL A 49 -11.89 4.52 -6.02
C VAL A 49 -11.66 5.13 -4.65
N PHE A 50 -10.98 4.40 -3.77
CA PHE A 50 -10.49 4.97 -2.52
C PHE A 50 -9.11 5.61 -2.75
N LEU A 51 -8.94 6.84 -2.28
CA LEU A 51 -7.64 7.44 -2.00
C LEU A 51 -7.48 7.51 -0.49
N ARG A 52 -6.53 6.77 0.06
CA ARG A 52 -6.35 6.57 1.50
C ARG A 52 -4.94 6.94 1.93
N PRO A 53 -4.61 8.23 2.06
CA PRO A 53 -3.34 8.62 2.65
C PRO A 53 -3.31 8.30 4.15
N THR A 54 -2.12 7.96 4.67
CA THR A 54 -1.93 7.82 6.12
C THR A 54 -2.06 9.17 6.82
N THR A 55 -2.28 9.14 8.13
CA THR A 55 -2.43 10.36 8.94
C THR A 55 -1.25 11.31 8.77
N ARG A 56 -0.03 10.79 8.75
CA ARG A 56 1.19 11.60 8.59
C ARG A 56 1.22 12.29 7.22
N VAL A 57 0.83 11.62 6.16
CA VAL A 57 0.71 12.22 4.82
C VAL A 57 -0.37 13.31 4.78
N CYS A 58 -1.51 13.08 5.47
CA CYS A 58 -2.61 14.07 5.53
C CYS A 58 -2.26 15.33 6.32
N HIS A 59 -1.42 15.23 7.35
CA HIS A 59 -1.08 16.32 8.27
C HIS A 59 0.34 16.85 8.10
N GLY A 60 1.12 16.25 7.19
CA GLY A 60 2.46 16.72 6.85
C GLY A 60 2.42 17.98 5.98
N TYR A 61 3.52 18.73 6.03
CA TYR A 61 3.79 19.83 5.13
C TYR A 61 4.96 19.44 4.24
N ALA A 62 4.82 19.64 2.94
CA ALA A 62 5.89 19.37 1.98
C ALA A 62 5.79 20.36 0.79
N THR A 63 6.92 20.65 0.19
CA THR A 63 6.94 21.28 -1.12
C THR A 63 6.62 20.22 -2.15
N ILE A 64 5.67 20.50 -3.03
CA ILE A 64 5.24 19.61 -4.11
C ILE A 64 5.39 20.33 -5.46
N GLU A 65 5.67 19.53 -6.48
CA GLU A 65 5.63 19.99 -7.87
C GLU A 65 4.18 19.90 -8.38
N ILE A 66 3.63 21.01 -8.83
CA ILE A 66 2.28 21.06 -9.39
C ILE A 66 2.34 21.15 -10.92
N LYS A 67 1.45 20.45 -11.59
CA LYS A 67 1.30 20.47 -13.04
C LYS A 67 0.75 21.83 -13.51
N ASP A 68 1.06 22.23 -14.75
CA ASP A 68 0.39 23.34 -15.39
C ASP A 68 -1.11 23.03 -15.59
N LYS A 69 -1.93 24.09 -15.60
CA LYS A 69 -3.39 23.93 -15.78
C LYS A 69 -3.76 23.21 -17.08
N SER A 70 -2.97 23.34 -18.12
CA SER A 70 -3.18 22.68 -19.41
C SER A 70 -2.96 21.16 -19.38
N GLU A 71 -2.24 20.65 -18.36
CA GLU A 71 -1.94 19.23 -18.20
C GLU A 71 -3.00 18.46 -17.43
N TYR A 72 -3.98 19.19 -16.84
CA TYR A 72 -5.09 18.51 -16.16
C TYR A 72 -6.10 17.99 -17.16
N TYR A 73 -6.43 16.72 -17.01
CA TYR A 73 -7.48 16.07 -17.78
C TYR A 73 -8.86 16.52 -17.29
N HIS A 74 -9.65 17.05 -18.22
CA HIS A 74 -11.03 17.46 -17.93
C HIS A 74 -12.01 16.54 -18.66
N ASN A 75 -12.65 15.63 -17.94
CA ASN A 75 -13.79 14.90 -18.45
C ASN A 75 -14.98 15.84 -18.61
N LYS A 76 -15.59 15.87 -19.79
CA LYS A 76 -16.87 16.53 -19.96
C LYS A 76 -17.95 15.65 -19.32
N PRO A 77 -18.77 16.20 -18.42
CA PRO A 77 -19.87 15.42 -17.83
C PRO A 77 -20.83 14.93 -18.91
N GLU A 78 -21.09 13.62 -18.92
CA GLU A 78 -22.05 13.00 -19.86
C GLU A 78 -23.51 13.38 -19.55
N GLY A 79 -23.77 13.99 -18.39
CA GLY A 79 -25.10 14.23 -17.86
C GLY A 79 -25.76 12.94 -17.38
N PHE A 80 -27.08 13.00 -17.12
CA PHE A 80 -27.83 11.82 -16.72
C PHE A 80 -28.34 11.06 -17.96
N ILE A 81 -27.79 9.88 -18.19
CA ILE A 81 -28.26 8.98 -19.25
C ILE A 81 -29.29 8.02 -18.64
N LYS A 82 -30.52 8.10 -19.09
CA LYS A 82 -31.61 7.20 -18.68
C LYS A 82 -31.39 5.81 -19.28
N ASP A 83 -30.96 4.86 -18.42
CA ASP A 83 -30.76 3.45 -18.80
C ASP A 83 -31.25 2.53 -17.68
N SER A 84 -32.39 1.91 -17.86
CA SER A 84 -32.98 1.00 -16.89
C SER A 84 -32.14 -0.27 -16.69
N LYS A 85 -31.40 -0.70 -17.70
CA LYS A 85 -30.50 -1.87 -17.59
C LYS A 85 -29.26 -1.58 -16.78
N ARG A 86 -28.93 -0.30 -16.59
CA ARG A 86 -27.76 0.14 -15.79
C ARG A 86 -28.15 0.53 -14.37
N TRP A 87 -29.30 1.20 -14.20
CA TRP A 87 -29.66 1.88 -12.96
C TRP A 87 -30.69 1.16 -12.10
N VAL A 88 -31.55 0.34 -12.71
CA VAL A 88 -32.60 -0.37 -11.98
C VAL A 88 -32.04 -1.69 -11.43
N ILE A 89 -31.77 -1.69 -10.14
CA ILE A 89 -31.19 -2.85 -9.47
C ILE A 89 -32.27 -3.88 -9.14
N PHE A 90 -32.14 -5.08 -9.70
CA PHE A 90 -32.95 -6.26 -9.39
C PHE A 90 -32.03 -7.52 -9.39
N PRO A 91 -32.47 -8.67 -8.86
CA PRO A 91 -31.59 -9.81 -8.59
C PRO A 91 -30.71 -10.25 -9.77
N LYS A 92 -31.26 -10.32 -10.98
CA LYS A 92 -30.49 -10.69 -12.18
C LYS A 92 -29.39 -9.67 -12.49
N LEU A 93 -29.67 -8.37 -12.36
CA LEU A 93 -28.68 -7.32 -12.62
C LEU A 93 -27.60 -7.32 -11.53
N SER A 94 -28.00 -7.52 -10.26
CA SER A 94 -27.03 -7.65 -9.15
C SER A 94 -26.07 -8.80 -9.38
N PHE A 95 -26.55 -9.97 -9.78
CA PHE A 95 -25.71 -11.12 -10.11
C PHE A 95 -24.72 -10.81 -11.24
N MET A 96 -25.19 -10.23 -12.35
CA MET A 96 -24.34 -9.85 -13.49
C MET A 96 -23.31 -8.80 -13.09
N ASN A 97 -23.68 -7.82 -12.27
CA ASN A 97 -22.78 -6.79 -11.80
C ASN A 97 -21.71 -7.38 -10.85
N HIS A 98 -22.06 -8.33 -10.00
CA HIS A 98 -21.07 -9.03 -9.17
C HIS A 98 -20.02 -9.74 -10.01
N GLN A 99 -20.41 -10.45 -11.07
CA GLN A 99 -19.47 -11.07 -12.01
C GLN A 99 -18.52 -10.04 -12.65
N LYS A 100 -19.07 -8.86 -13.05
CA LYS A 100 -18.26 -7.77 -13.61
C LYS A 100 -17.27 -7.20 -12.60
N ILE A 101 -17.67 -7.09 -11.32
CA ILE A 101 -16.81 -6.62 -10.22
C ILE A 101 -15.63 -7.59 -10.03
N GLU A 102 -15.89 -8.90 -9.99
CA GLU A 102 -14.83 -9.91 -9.84
C GLU A 102 -13.85 -9.89 -11.02
N ALA A 103 -14.36 -9.85 -12.24
CA ALA A 103 -13.54 -9.77 -13.45
C ALA A 103 -12.70 -8.48 -13.49
N ARG A 104 -13.31 -7.35 -13.09
CA ARG A 104 -12.61 -6.06 -12.97
C ARG A 104 -11.47 -6.12 -11.97
N ASN A 105 -11.71 -6.65 -10.77
CA ASN A 105 -10.70 -6.71 -9.71
C ASN A 105 -9.53 -7.61 -10.11
N LYS A 106 -9.81 -8.73 -10.77
CA LYS A 106 -8.75 -9.58 -11.33
C LYS A 106 -7.90 -8.80 -12.35
N LYS A 107 -8.55 -8.08 -13.27
CA LYS A 107 -7.86 -7.25 -14.26
C LYS A 107 -7.06 -6.13 -13.59
N LEU A 108 -7.59 -5.49 -12.56
CA LEU A 108 -6.92 -4.42 -11.83
C LEU A 108 -5.70 -4.92 -11.06
N SER A 109 -5.71 -6.13 -10.50
CA SER A 109 -4.52 -6.74 -9.90
C SER A 109 -3.37 -6.86 -10.90
N ASP A 110 -3.66 -7.25 -12.15
CA ASP A 110 -2.66 -7.29 -13.23
C ASP A 110 -2.17 -5.88 -13.60
N VAL A 111 -3.08 -4.92 -13.73
CA VAL A 111 -2.74 -3.51 -14.03
C VAL A 111 -1.88 -2.91 -12.92
N PHE A 112 -2.23 -3.16 -11.67
CA PHE A 112 -1.49 -2.66 -10.52
C PHE A 112 -0.12 -3.31 -10.37
N SER A 113 0.06 -4.52 -10.86
CA SER A 113 1.40 -5.15 -10.94
C SER A 113 2.35 -4.42 -11.89
N SER A 114 1.84 -3.62 -12.82
CA SER A 114 2.62 -2.78 -13.74
C SER A 114 2.48 -1.28 -13.44
N TYR A 115 1.83 -0.92 -12.34
CA TYR A 115 1.63 0.47 -11.97
C TYR A 115 2.92 1.06 -11.40
N GLU A 116 3.36 2.19 -11.93
CA GLU A 116 4.69 2.77 -11.65
C GLU A 116 4.95 3.11 -10.19
N LYS A 117 3.90 3.36 -9.38
CA LYS A 117 4.02 3.65 -7.96
C LYS A 117 4.07 2.39 -7.08
N ASN A 118 3.69 1.23 -7.60
CA ASN A 118 4.05 -0.06 -7.03
C ASN A 118 5.45 -0.42 -7.55
N LYS A 119 6.43 -0.56 -6.67
CA LYS A 119 7.81 -0.71 -7.09
C LYS A 119 8.46 -1.94 -6.48
N LEU A 120 9.17 -2.68 -7.31
CA LEU A 120 10.15 -3.66 -6.88
C LEU A 120 11.54 -3.03 -7.01
N ILE A 121 12.17 -2.75 -5.88
CA ILE A 121 13.50 -2.14 -5.81
C ILE A 121 14.51 -3.26 -5.56
N PRO A 122 15.50 -3.41 -6.44
CA PRO A 122 16.51 -4.46 -6.28
C PRO A 122 17.41 -4.19 -5.07
N ALA A 123 18.04 -5.24 -4.56
CA ALA A 123 19.08 -5.12 -3.55
C ALA A 123 20.32 -4.45 -4.15
N CYS A 124 21.08 -3.71 -3.32
CA CYS A 124 22.42 -3.24 -3.68
C CYS A 124 23.44 -4.38 -3.60
N ASP A 125 24.65 -4.15 -4.10
CA ASP A 125 25.74 -5.15 -4.13
C ASP A 125 26.02 -5.78 -2.76
N LYS A 126 25.94 -5.00 -1.70
CA LYS A 126 26.11 -5.47 -0.30
C LYS A 126 25.14 -6.58 0.08
N TYR A 127 23.95 -6.56 -0.49
CA TYR A 127 22.84 -7.48 -0.18
C TYR A 127 22.39 -8.29 -1.40
N ALA A 128 23.21 -8.37 -2.47
CA ALA A 128 22.86 -9.06 -3.71
C ALA A 128 22.47 -10.53 -3.48
N ASP A 129 23.16 -11.21 -2.59
CA ASP A 129 22.92 -12.62 -2.23
C ASP A 129 21.96 -12.77 -1.03
N SER A 130 21.46 -11.66 -0.48
CA SER A 130 20.54 -11.71 0.66
C SER A 130 19.20 -12.30 0.24
N LYS A 131 18.74 -13.24 1.05
CA LYS A 131 17.40 -13.82 0.93
C LYS A 131 16.37 -13.13 1.83
N LYS A 132 16.71 -11.96 2.34
CA LYS A 132 15.82 -11.09 3.12
C LYS A 132 15.27 -9.98 2.25
N GLY A 133 13.98 -9.69 2.41
CA GLY A 133 13.30 -8.61 1.72
C GLY A 133 12.46 -7.76 2.67
N ILE A 134 12.08 -6.58 2.22
CA ILE A 134 11.18 -5.68 2.96
C ILE A 134 9.99 -5.36 2.07
N ALA A 135 8.79 -5.38 2.64
CA ALA A 135 7.58 -4.88 1.98
C ALA A 135 7.00 -3.73 2.80
N SER A 136 6.63 -2.63 2.15
CA SER A 136 6.07 -1.48 2.85
C SER A 136 5.03 -0.73 2.04
N GLY A 137 4.16 0.03 2.71
CA GLY A 137 3.15 0.89 2.12
C GLY A 137 2.94 2.18 2.89
N GLY A 138 2.28 3.16 2.27
CA GLY A 138 2.03 4.46 2.87
C GLY A 138 3.32 5.14 3.32
N ILE A 139 3.26 5.91 4.41
CA ILE A 139 4.41 6.65 4.95
C ILE A 139 5.58 5.74 5.36
N ASN A 140 5.31 4.47 5.72
CA ASN A 140 6.37 3.54 6.14
C ASN A 140 7.36 3.25 5.02
N TYR A 141 6.93 3.34 3.76
CA TYR A 141 7.86 3.27 2.63
C TYR A 141 8.89 4.40 2.67
N THR A 142 8.47 5.62 2.95
CA THR A 142 9.38 6.78 3.03
C THR A 142 10.40 6.60 4.13
N TYR A 143 9.97 6.19 5.34
CA TYR A 143 10.87 5.92 6.47
C TYR A 143 11.83 4.76 6.20
N ALA A 144 11.32 3.68 5.60
CA ALA A 144 12.16 2.55 5.21
C ALA A 144 13.24 2.96 4.21
N MET A 145 12.88 3.79 3.20
CA MET A 145 13.83 4.28 2.22
C MET A 145 14.92 5.17 2.82
N GLU A 146 14.61 6.00 3.82
CA GLU A 146 15.62 6.78 4.54
C GLU A 146 16.62 5.85 5.23
N THR A 147 16.15 4.88 6.01
CA THR A 147 17.00 3.91 6.69
C THR A 147 17.84 3.08 5.71
N LEU A 148 17.22 2.59 4.63
CA LEU A 148 17.90 1.73 3.66
C LEU A 148 18.93 2.49 2.80
N LYS A 149 18.81 3.80 2.64
CA LYS A 149 19.87 4.63 2.04
C LYS A 149 21.14 4.64 2.89
N GLU A 150 21.01 4.58 4.21
CA GLU A 150 22.14 4.61 5.14
C GLU A 150 22.74 3.20 5.34
N THR A 151 21.90 2.17 5.43
CA THR A 151 22.32 0.79 5.75
C THR A 151 22.67 -0.07 4.55
N GLY A 152 22.16 0.30 3.39
CA GLY A 152 22.19 -0.46 2.14
C GLY A 152 20.82 -1.05 1.80
N MET A 153 20.48 -1.04 0.52
CA MET A 153 19.18 -1.50 0.00
C MET A 153 19.14 -3.02 -0.04
N VAL A 154 18.17 -3.61 0.65
CA VAL A 154 17.71 -4.99 0.41
C VAL A 154 16.60 -4.99 -0.62
N ARG A 155 16.24 -6.16 -1.19
CA ARG A 155 15.08 -6.24 -2.10
C ARG A 155 13.83 -5.69 -1.40
N HIS A 156 13.20 -4.67 -2.01
CA HIS A 156 12.13 -3.93 -1.37
C HIS A 156 10.91 -3.84 -2.29
N LEU A 157 9.75 -4.27 -1.78
CA LEU A 157 8.45 -4.10 -2.42
C LEU A 157 7.73 -2.89 -1.83
N LYS A 158 7.48 -1.88 -2.66
CA LYS A 158 6.56 -0.80 -2.35
C LYS A 158 5.15 -1.16 -2.81
N VAL A 159 4.18 -1.10 -1.90
CA VAL A 159 2.76 -1.31 -2.20
C VAL A 159 2.00 0.00 -2.03
N SER A 160 1.64 0.62 -3.15
CA SER A 160 0.83 1.84 -3.20
C SER A 160 -0.64 1.57 -3.56
N THR A 161 -0.98 0.33 -3.93
CA THR A 161 -2.35 -0.11 -4.21
C THR A 161 -2.66 -1.37 -3.40
N PRO A 162 -3.10 -1.22 -2.13
CA PRO A 162 -3.35 -2.37 -1.25
C PRO A 162 -4.56 -3.22 -1.69
N HIS A 163 -5.44 -2.70 -2.57
CA HIS A 163 -6.54 -3.48 -3.14
C HIS A 163 -6.96 -2.94 -4.53
N PRO A 164 -7.20 -3.80 -5.54
CA PRO A 164 -6.72 -5.18 -5.63
C PRO A 164 -5.20 -5.25 -5.51
N PHE A 165 -4.71 -6.25 -4.79
CA PHE A 165 -3.27 -6.36 -4.54
C PHE A 165 -2.49 -6.62 -5.85
N PRO A 166 -1.27 -6.06 -6.03
CA PRO A 166 -0.43 -6.27 -7.22
C PRO A 166 0.23 -7.65 -7.18
N GLU A 167 -0.56 -8.69 -7.43
CA GLU A 167 -0.21 -10.09 -7.17
C GLU A 167 1.04 -10.54 -7.94
N LYS A 168 1.14 -10.21 -9.24
CA LYS A 168 2.29 -10.64 -10.06
C LYS A 168 3.59 -10.02 -9.57
N LEU A 169 3.56 -8.72 -9.22
CA LEU A 169 4.71 -8.02 -8.68
C LEU A 169 5.12 -8.60 -7.31
N ALA A 170 4.15 -8.99 -6.48
CA ALA A 170 4.42 -9.62 -5.21
C ALA A 170 5.01 -11.03 -5.35
N VAL A 171 4.55 -11.83 -6.32
CA VAL A 171 5.15 -13.14 -6.63
C VAL A 171 6.60 -12.97 -7.08
N GLU A 172 6.87 -12.02 -7.96
CA GLU A 172 8.23 -11.69 -8.42
C GLU A 172 9.11 -11.28 -7.23
N PHE A 173 8.59 -10.42 -6.36
CA PHE A 173 9.29 -9.99 -5.14
C PHE A 173 9.64 -11.16 -4.22
N LEU A 174 8.67 -12.05 -3.94
CA LEU A 174 8.83 -13.16 -3.00
C LEU A 174 9.75 -14.27 -3.52
N THR A 175 9.85 -14.40 -4.85
CA THR A 175 10.62 -15.49 -5.47
C THR A 175 12.10 -15.42 -5.05
N GLY A 176 12.58 -16.50 -4.41
CA GLY A 176 13.96 -16.65 -3.95
C GLY A 176 14.28 -15.95 -2.61
N LEU A 177 13.28 -15.35 -1.93
CA LEU A 177 13.44 -14.85 -0.56
C LEU A 177 13.06 -15.91 0.46
N ASP A 178 13.82 -15.98 1.55
CA ASP A 178 13.54 -16.85 2.70
C ASP A 178 12.70 -16.11 3.76
N GLU A 179 12.92 -14.80 3.92
CA GLU A 179 12.25 -14.01 4.95
C GLU A 179 11.93 -12.57 4.47
N VAL A 180 10.73 -12.09 4.82
CA VAL A 180 10.26 -10.73 4.47
C VAL A 180 9.71 -10.04 5.69
N LEU A 181 10.20 -8.81 5.96
CA LEU A 181 9.64 -7.90 6.96
C LEU A 181 8.59 -6.98 6.33
N CYS A 182 7.38 -6.99 6.89
CA CYS A 182 6.30 -6.09 6.50
C CYS A 182 6.25 -4.85 7.40
N LEU A 183 6.32 -3.67 6.79
CA LEU A 183 6.27 -2.38 7.45
C LEU A 183 5.04 -1.60 7.00
N GLU A 184 4.02 -1.57 7.85
CA GLU A 184 2.74 -0.91 7.57
C GLU A 184 2.11 -0.35 8.85
N GLU A 185 1.25 0.64 8.72
CA GLU A 185 0.51 1.21 9.85
C GLU A 185 -0.78 0.43 10.11
N LEU A 186 -1.26 0.49 11.36
CA LEU A 186 -2.50 -0.10 11.83
C LEU A 186 -2.56 -1.63 11.59
N ASP A 187 -3.42 -2.08 10.71
CA ASP A 187 -3.69 -3.50 10.51
C ASP A 187 -2.72 -4.18 9.52
N PRO A 188 -2.46 -5.49 9.66
CA PRO A 188 -1.60 -6.25 8.76
C PRO A 188 -2.29 -6.55 7.42
N VAL A 189 -2.43 -5.55 6.55
CA VAL A 189 -3.08 -5.70 5.25
C VAL A 189 -2.12 -6.26 4.20
N ILE A 190 -0.94 -5.65 4.07
CA ILE A 190 0.12 -6.10 3.15
C ILE A 190 0.63 -7.47 3.60
N GLU A 191 0.90 -7.64 4.89
CA GLU A 191 1.39 -8.88 5.47
C GLU A 191 0.44 -10.06 5.17
N ARG A 192 -0.87 -9.90 5.36
CA ARG A 192 -1.86 -10.92 5.05
C ARG A 192 -1.93 -11.27 3.56
N GLU A 193 -1.82 -10.28 2.69
CA GLU A 193 -1.80 -10.53 1.25
C GLU A 193 -0.54 -11.30 0.83
N LEU A 194 0.62 -10.97 1.39
CA LEU A 194 1.86 -11.72 1.11
C LEU A 194 1.80 -13.14 1.65
N ILE A 195 1.28 -13.36 2.86
CA ILE A 195 1.03 -14.72 3.41
C ILE A 195 0.08 -15.51 2.50
N TYR A 196 -1.02 -14.89 2.05
CA TYR A 196 -1.94 -15.51 1.11
C TYR A 196 -1.25 -15.91 -0.20
N ILE A 197 -0.42 -15.02 -0.75
CA ILE A 197 0.35 -15.28 -1.98
C ILE A 197 1.34 -16.42 -1.77
N CYS A 198 2.05 -16.45 -0.64
CA CYS A 198 2.95 -17.56 -0.32
C CYS A 198 2.19 -18.91 -0.31
N GLY A 199 1.03 -18.95 0.32
CA GLY A 199 0.20 -20.18 0.32
C GLY A 199 -0.31 -20.55 -1.07
N LYS A 200 -0.79 -19.57 -1.84
CA LYS A 200 -1.37 -19.77 -3.19
C LYS A 200 -0.34 -20.29 -4.21
N TYR A 201 0.89 -19.80 -4.12
CA TYR A 201 1.97 -20.12 -5.07
C TYR A 201 3.00 -21.09 -4.50
N HIS A 202 2.75 -21.68 -3.32
CA HIS A 202 3.63 -22.63 -2.64
C HIS A 202 5.06 -22.11 -2.45
N LEU A 203 5.17 -20.82 -2.04
CA LEU A 203 6.44 -20.20 -1.71
C LEU A 203 6.77 -20.42 -0.23
N ASN A 204 8.02 -20.76 0.08
CA ASN A 204 8.46 -21.05 1.46
C ASN A 204 8.97 -19.81 2.19
N THR A 205 8.63 -18.61 1.72
CA THR A 205 9.05 -17.35 2.32
C THR A 205 8.31 -17.11 3.64
N LYS A 206 9.06 -16.92 4.72
CA LYS A 206 8.51 -16.51 6.02
C LYS A 206 8.17 -15.01 5.99
N ILE A 207 6.94 -14.67 6.28
CA ILE A 207 6.48 -13.28 6.37
C ILE A 207 6.40 -12.90 7.84
N ILE A 208 7.07 -11.82 8.24
CA ILE A 208 7.08 -11.30 9.60
C ILE A 208 6.61 -9.83 9.62
N GLY A 209 6.00 -9.43 10.71
CA GLY A 209 5.47 -8.10 10.89
C GLY A 209 4.58 -8.00 12.13
N LYS A 210 3.35 -7.54 11.97
CA LYS A 210 2.39 -7.38 13.06
C LYS A 210 1.84 -8.72 13.56
N LEU A 211 1.57 -9.65 12.67
CA LEU A 211 1.00 -10.97 13.03
C LEU A 211 1.98 -11.84 13.80
N SER A 212 3.27 -11.70 13.53
CA SER A 212 4.33 -12.40 14.25
C SER A 212 4.80 -11.67 15.51
N GLY A 213 4.38 -10.41 15.72
CA GLY A 213 4.77 -9.58 16.85
C GLY A 213 6.11 -8.84 16.65
N ASP A 214 6.69 -8.88 15.46
CA ASP A 214 7.96 -8.20 15.15
C ASP A 214 7.79 -6.69 14.96
N THR A 215 6.57 -6.21 14.69
CA THR A 215 6.23 -4.80 14.61
C THR A 215 4.98 -4.48 15.43
N ALA A 216 4.88 -3.26 15.94
CA ALA A 216 3.77 -2.84 16.80
C ALA A 216 2.42 -2.86 16.06
N CYS A 217 1.38 -3.39 16.73
CA CYS A 217 0.01 -3.46 16.21
C CYS A 217 -0.79 -2.17 16.45
N ALA A 218 -0.27 -1.23 17.24
CA ALA A 218 -0.96 0.00 17.59
C ALA A 218 0.00 1.17 17.63
N GLY A 219 -0.54 2.37 17.47
CA GLY A 219 0.24 3.60 17.43
C GLY A 219 0.69 3.97 16.03
N GLU A 220 1.33 5.13 15.93
CA GLU A 220 1.92 5.65 14.70
C GLU A 220 3.36 5.16 14.59
N ASN A 221 3.75 4.69 13.42
CA ASN A 221 5.15 4.41 13.14
C ASN A 221 5.92 5.73 12.96
N THR A 222 7.12 5.77 13.53
CA THR A 222 8.07 6.86 13.36
C THR A 222 9.26 6.39 12.53
N ARG A 223 10.08 7.34 12.07
CA ARG A 223 11.36 7.02 11.41
C ARG A 223 12.21 6.09 12.29
N ASP A 224 12.28 6.40 13.59
CA ASP A 224 13.13 5.64 14.53
C ASP A 224 12.57 4.23 14.77
N SER A 225 11.24 4.07 14.91
CA SER A 225 10.66 2.73 15.06
C SER A 225 10.89 1.87 13.82
N ILE A 226 10.71 2.44 12.61
CA ILE A 226 10.98 1.73 11.36
C ILE A 226 12.46 1.39 11.22
N SER A 227 13.36 2.32 11.58
CA SER A 227 14.80 2.06 11.58
C SER A 227 15.16 0.90 12.51
N ASN A 228 14.59 0.87 13.71
CA ASN A 228 14.82 -0.21 14.67
C ASN A 228 14.34 -1.56 14.16
N TYR A 229 13.14 -1.62 13.55
CA TYR A 229 12.64 -2.86 12.95
C TYR A 229 13.57 -3.37 11.84
N ILE A 230 14.04 -2.46 10.96
CA ILE A 230 14.96 -2.81 9.88
C ILE A 230 16.32 -3.30 10.43
N HIS A 231 16.89 -2.59 11.39
CA HIS A 231 18.17 -2.96 12.00
C HIS A 231 18.08 -4.33 12.68
N THR A 232 17.05 -4.55 13.48
CA THR A 232 16.79 -5.85 14.12
C THR A 232 16.66 -6.96 13.08
N PHE A 233 15.84 -6.74 12.04
CA PHE A 233 15.63 -7.70 10.98
C PHE A 233 16.91 -8.05 10.21
N LEU A 234 17.75 -7.06 9.92
CA LEU A 234 19.00 -7.26 9.20
C LEU A 234 20.17 -7.73 10.11
N GLY A 235 19.96 -7.77 11.43
CA GLY A 235 21.01 -8.11 12.40
C GLY A 235 22.10 -7.03 12.50
N LEU A 236 21.71 -5.77 12.32
CA LEU A 236 22.59 -4.61 12.46
C LEU A 236 22.58 -4.10 13.91
N ASP A 237 23.62 -3.36 14.29
CA ASP A 237 23.73 -2.78 15.63
C ASP A 237 22.61 -1.74 15.88
N THR A 238 21.82 -1.98 16.94
CA THR A 238 20.71 -1.11 17.36
C THR A 238 21.13 -0.12 18.46
N SER A 239 22.40 -0.09 18.85
CA SER A 239 22.91 0.73 19.98
C SER A 239 22.71 2.25 19.81
N LYS A 240 22.34 2.71 18.62
CA LYS A 240 22.00 4.11 18.30
C LYS A 240 20.50 4.41 18.35
N ALA A 241 19.67 3.41 18.61
CA ALA A 241 18.24 3.62 18.73
C ALA A 241 17.94 4.37 20.04
N GLN A 242 17.54 5.62 19.95
CA GLN A 242 17.02 6.34 21.13
C GLN A 242 15.76 5.62 21.62
N GLU A 243 15.72 5.34 22.94
CA GLU A 243 14.45 4.95 23.57
C GLU A 243 13.44 6.06 23.30
N LEU A 244 12.34 5.70 22.65
CA LEU A 244 11.24 6.64 22.44
C LEU A 244 10.70 7.05 23.81
N PRO A 245 10.49 8.35 24.07
CA PRO A 245 9.81 8.77 25.29
C PRO A 245 8.42 8.14 25.32
N ASP A 246 7.99 7.73 26.49
CA ASP A 246 6.62 7.24 26.69
C ASP A 246 5.62 8.22 26.12
N PRO A 247 4.57 7.74 25.43
CA PRO A 247 3.53 8.61 24.93
C PRO A 247 2.94 9.40 26.11
N PRO A 248 2.64 10.71 25.93
CA PRO A 248 2.08 11.50 26.99
C PRO A 248 0.83 10.82 27.54
N ALA A 249 0.74 10.72 28.86
CA ALA A 249 -0.44 10.22 29.53
C ALA A 249 -1.66 11.03 29.07
N LEU A 250 -2.71 10.33 28.67
CA LEU A 250 -3.98 10.92 28.23
C LEU A 250 -4.80 11.39 29.41
#